data_f6d1936cbce1043544f8cbda1f0625a7
#
_entry.id   f6d1936cbce1043544f8cbda1f0625a7
#
_cell.length_a   1.000
_cell.length_b   1.000
_cell.length_c   1.000
_cell.angle_alpha   90.00
_cell.angle_beta   90.00
_cell.angle_gamma   90.00
#
_symmetry.space_group_name_H-M   'P 1'
#
loop_
_entity.id
_entity.type
_entity.pdbx_description
1 polymer ?
#
loop_
_entity_poly.entity_id
_entity_poly.type
_entity_poly.pdbx_seq_one_letter_code
_entity_poly.pdbx_strand_id
1 'polypeptide(L)'
;MLIAAFWLLATPATQPTPLPVRQTAHLKITLADVADLPAYLARDVPMGDIDPTFRPTLVNDKNEERVPVTAQQWLDARKAGFSWKANVDNKLEGAYKRYAFPAQWLRDAKPSQRSFLGGVRTDARIVDWLPASFGFSYDAESAEAFEKKRHHPPVWRDMFPATLMADRQRDRITLDDTHGGQTVITLLAYGDVNADGIQDVLAEVATHATGGTFSTVSYVTFTRKSEAKSVEVLWVWN
;
A
#
# COMPACT_ATOMS: atom_id res chain seq x y z
N MET A 1 47.63 45.96 -22.23
CA MET A 1 47.14 44.57 -22.23
C MET A 1 45.87 44.52 -21.35
N LEU A 2 44.68 44.62 -21.96
CA LEU A 2 43.40 44.61 -21.25
C LEU A 2 42.90 43.15 -21.15
N ILE A 3 42.78 42.67 -19.92
CA ILE A 3 42.17 41.37 -19.68
C ILE A 3 40.65 41.60 -19.48
N ALA A 4 39.86 41.23 -20.48
CA ALA A 4 38.42 41.22 -20.39
C ALA A 4 37.97 39.95 -19.58
N ALA A 5 37.48 40.18 -18.38
CA ALA A 5 36.86 39.14 -17.58
C ALA A 5 35.45 38.83 -18.13
N PHE A 6 35.28 37.70 -18.80
CA PHE A 6 33.96 37.18 -19.17
C PHE A 6 33.29 36.58 -17.93
N TRP A 7 32.29 37.27 -17.39
CA TRP A 7 31.34 36.70 -16.44
C TRP A 7 30.38 35.81 -17.21
N LEU A 8 30.55 34.50 -17.12
CA LEU A 8 29.52 33.55 -17.51
C LEU A 8 28.37 33.67 -16.49
N LEU A 9 27.29 34.34 -16.89
CA LEU A 9 26.02 34.29 -16.19
C LEU A 9 25.50 32.86 -16.28
N ALA A 10 25.69 32.08 -15.23
CA ALA A 10 25.07 30.78 -15.10
C ALA A 10 23.55 31.03 -15.10
N THR A 11 22.87 30.61 -16.16
CA THR A 11 21.40 30.52 -16.18
C THR A 11 20.94 29.67 -15.01
N PRO A 12 20.04 30.16 -14.13
CA PRO A 12 19.54 29.37 -13.04
C PRO A 12 18.89 28.11 -13.64
N ALA A 13 19.36 26.95 -13.21
CA ALA A 13 18.74 25.68 -13.59
C ALA A 13 17.27 25.73 -13.18
N THR A 14 16.37 25.66 -14.15
CA THR A 14 14.93 25.57 -13.89
C THR A 14 14.70 24.34 -13.00
N GLN A 15 14.23 24.56 -11.79
CA GLN A 15 13.87 23.45 -10.90
C GLN A 15 12.73 22.67 -11.57
N PRO A 16 12.81 21.34 -11.59
CA PRO A 16 11.75 20.52 -12.14
C PRO A 16 10.43 20.81 -11.41
N THR A 17 9.35 20.94 -12.15
CA THR A 17 8.01 21.12 -11.57
C THR A 17 7.66 19.91 -10.72
N PRO A 18 7.29 20.11 -9.44
CA PRO A 18 6.91 18.99 -8.57
C PRO A 18 5.74 18.18 -9.14
N LEU A 19 5.81 16.88 -8.97
CA LEU A 19 4.71 15.96 -9.32
C LEU A 19 3.65 16.05 -8.21
N PRO A 20 2.40 16.43 -8.52
CA PRO A 20 1.36 16.58 -7.51
C PRO A 20 1.00 15.24 -6.88
N VAL A 21 0.45 15.26 -5.68
CA VAL A 21 -0.23 14.11 -5.09
C VAL A 21 -1.39 13.73 -6.00
N ARG A 22 -1.47 12.46 -6.37
CA ARG A 22 -2.45 11.96 -7.33
C ARG A 22 -3.13 10.72 -6.80
N GLN A 23 -4.43 10.65 -6.99
CA GLN A 23 -5.26 9.50 -6.68
C GLN A 23 -5.62 8.74 -7.97
N THR A 24 -5.86 7.44 -7.82
CA THR A 24 -6.44 6.63 -8.89
C THR A 24 -7.96 6.56 -8.76
N ALA A 25 -8.63 6.03 -9.78
CA ALA A 25 -10.08 5.81 -9.75
C ALA A 25 -10.52 4.75 -8.71
N HIS A 26 -9.58 3.94 -8.22
CA HIS A 26 -9.85 2.91 -7.22
C HIS A 26 -9.96 3.47 -5.79
N LEU A 27 -9.37 4.63 -5.52
CA LEU A 27 -9.46 5.28 -4.22
C LEU A 27 -10.67 6.23 -4.19
N LYS A 28 -11.63 5.94 -3.33
CA LYS A 28 -12.87 6.73 -3.21
C LYS A 28 -12.80 7.88 -2.21
N ILE A 29 -11.72 7.94 -1.42
CA ILE A 29 -11.45 9.03 -0.48
C ILE A 29 -10.74 10.14 -1.24
N THR A 30 -11.12 11.39 -1.07
CA THR A 30 -10.50 12.52 -1.78
C THR A 30 -9.57 13.32 -0.86
N LEU A 31 -8.66 14.12 -1.46
CA LEU A 31 -7.83 15.05 -0.68
C LEU A 31 -8.68 16.06 0.11
N ALA A 32 -9.85 16.44 -0.40
CA ALA A 32 -10.78 17.31 0.30
C ALA A 32 -11.39 16.62 1.54
N ASP A 33 -11.67 15.32 1.47
CA ASP A 33 -12.17 14.56 2.61
C ASP A 33 -11.18 14.52 3.78
N VAL A 34 -9.88 14.48 3.50
CA VAL A 34 -8.82 14.39 4.50
C VAL A 34 -8.28 15.75 4.94
N ALA A 35 -8.77 16.85 4.40
CA ALA A 35 -8.41 18.20 4.85
C ALA A 35 -8.72 18.41 6.34
N ASP A 36 -9.81 17.79 6.85
CA ASP A 36 -10.10 17.64 8.27
C ASP A 36 -10.15 16.15 8.62
N LEU A 37 -8.96 15.54 8.73
CA LEU A 37 -8.84 14.11 9.03
C LEU A 37 -9.55 13.69 10.32
N PRO A 38 -9.48 14.43 11.45
CA PRO A 38 -10.22 14.08 12.65
C PRO A 38 -11.72 13.97 12.40
N ALA A 39 -12.34 14.94 11.74
CA ALA A 39 -13.75 14.90 11.39
C ALA A 39 -14.09 13.77 10.42
N TYR A 40 -13.20 13.49 9.47
CA TYR A 40 -13.35 12.34 8.57
C TYR A 40 -13.35 11.00 9.32
N LEU A 41 -12.36 10.77 10.20
CA LEU A 41 -12.23 9.53 10.97
C LEU A 41 -13.32 9.35 12.05
N ALA A 42 -13.97 10.43 12.45
CA ALA A 42 -15.11 10.41 13.39
C ALA A 42 -16.43 10.00 12.72
N ARG A 43 -16.51 9.88 11.42
CA ARG A 43 -17.70 9.39 10.71
C ARG A 43 -17.86 7.89 10.89
N ASP A 44 -19.09 7.42 10.80
CA ASP A 44 -19.41 6.00 10.77
C ASP A 44 -18.71 5.34 9.57
N VAL A 45 -18.05 4.20 9.82
CA VAL A 45 -17.41 3.46 8.74
C VAL A 45 -18.48 2.76 7.90
N PRO A 46 -18.55 3.05 6.59
CA PRO A 46 -19.48 2.36 5.70
C PRO A 46 -19.05 0.90 5.53
N MET A 47 -19.96 -0.02 5.85
CA MET A 47 -19.69 -1.47 5.80
C MET A 47 -19.88 -2.07 4.38
N GLY A 48 -20.18 -1.25 3.38
CA GLY A 48 -20.44 -1.70 2.00
C GLY A 48 -21.70 -2.54 1.92
N ASP A 49 -21.58 -3.74 1.34
CA ASP A 49 -22.70 -4.68 1.18
C ASP A 49 -22.99 -5.50 2.46
N ILE A 50 -22.23 -5.28 3.54
CA ILE A 50 -22.45 -5.93 4.82
C ILE A 50 -23.55 -5.17 5.56
N ASP A 51 -24.45 -5.88 6.23
CA ASP A 51 -25.47 -5.27 7.07
C ASP A 51 -24.82 -4.23 7.99
N PRO A 52 -25.26 -2.96 7.97
CA PRO A 52 -24.64 -1.87 8.73
C PRO A 52 -24.72 -2.06 10.25
N THR A 53 -25.54 -2.99 10.73
CA THR A 53 -25.61 -3.34 12.16
C THR A 53 -24.44 -4.23 12.58
N PHE A 54 -23.81 -4.95 11.65
CA PHE A 54 -22.63 -5.74 11.95
C PHE A 54 -21.40 -4.85 12.13
N ARG A 55 -20.79 -4.96 13.30
CA ARG A 55 -19.52 -4.30 13.64
C ARG A 55 -18.54 -5.33 14.20
N PRO A 56 -17.21 -5.17 13.96
CA PRO A 56 -16.25 -6.07 14.56
C PRO A 56 -16.21 -5.90 16.08
N THR A 57 -16.12 -7.01 16.78
CA THR A 57 -15.82 -7.02 18.20
C THR A 57 -14.32 -7.17 18.39
N LEU A 58 -13.69 -6.21 19.03
CA LEU A 58 -12.29 -6.23 19.39
C LEU A 58 -12.13 -6.62 20.85
N VAL A 59 -11.10 -7.39 21.17
CA VAL A 59 -10.79 -7.87 22.52
C VAL A 59 -9.31 -7.64 22.83
N ASN A 60 -8.98 -7.31 24.07
CA ASN A 60 -7.61 -7.23 24.56
C ASN A 60 -7.23 -8.49 25.38
N ASP A 61 -6.02 -8.50 25.88
CA ASP A 61 -5.47 -9.57 26.74
C ASP A 61 -6.19 -9.78 28.07
N LYS A 62 -6.98 -8.75 28.49
CA LYS A 62 -7.83 -8.79 29.72
C LYS A 62 -9.26 -9.23 29.43
N ASN A 63 -9.57 -9.64 28.20
CA ASN A 63 -10.91 -9.96 27.71
C ASN A 63 -11.91 -8.76 27.78
N GLU A 64 -11.42 -7.53 27.79
CA GLU A 64 -12.27 -6.37 27.62
C GLU A 64 -12.68 -6.27 26.15
N GLU A 65 -13.95 -5.95 25.90
CA GLU A 65 -14.51 -5.89 24.55
C GLU A 65 -14.78 -4.44 24.13
N ARG A 66 -14.57 -4.15 22.83
CA ARG A 66 -14.94 -2.90 22.18
C ARG A 66 -15.57 -3.15 20.82
N VAL A 67 -16.61 -2.41 20.51
CA VAL A 67 -17.29 -2.45 19.21
C VAL A 67 -17.18 -1.05 18.58
N PRO A 68 -16.15 -0.79 17.77
CA PRO A 68 -15.97 0.51 17.16
C PRO A 68 -17.06 0.77 16.10
N VAL A 69 -17.56 1.98 16.04
CA VAL A 69 -18.48 2.46 15.01
C VAL A 69 -17.73 3.32 14.01
N THR A 70 -16.78 4.12 14.49
CA THR A 70 -15.98 5.03 13.67
C THR A 70 -14.56 4.51 13.45
N ALA A 71 -13.90 5.01 12.40
CA ALA A 71 -12.50 4.67 12.15
C ALA A 71 -11.58 5.15 13.28
N GLN A 72 -11.87 6.29 13.91
CA GLN A 72 -11.10 6.78 15.05
C GLN A 72 -11.19 5.83 16.24
N GLN A 73 -12.39 5.38 16.58
CA GLN A 73 -12.57 4.41 17.67
C GLN A 73 -11.82 3.10 17.42
N TRP A 74 -11.82 2.64 16.15
CA TRP A 74 -11.07 1.45 15.75
C TRP A 74 -9.56 1.66 15.91
N LEU A 75 -9.01 2.76 15.40
CA LEU A 75 -7.59 3.09 15.53
C LEU A 75 -7.16 3.17 17.02
N ASP A 76 -7.95 3.81 17.86
CA ASP A 76 -7.68 3.95 19.29
C ASP A 76 -7.70 2.58 19.99
N ALA A 77 -8.65 1.72 19.64
CA ALA A 77 -8.71 0.37 20.16
C ALA A 77 -7.48 -0.46 19.73
N ARG A 78 -7.10 -0.40 18.44
CA ARG A 78 -5.90 -1.10 17.94
C ARG A 78 -4.62 -0.60 18.64
N LYS A 79 -4.47 0.71 18.79
CA LYS A 79 -3.36 1.33 19.53
C LYS A 79 -3.31 0.89 21.00
N ALA A 80 -4.48 0.64 21.62
CA ALA A 80 -4.60 0.13 22.98
C ALA A 80 -4.44 -1.40 23.10
N GLY A 81 -4.02 -2.10 22.03
CA GLY A 81 -3.73 -3.54 22.03
C GLY A 81 -4.95 -4.43 21.82
N PHE A 82 -6.10 -3.86 21.43
CA PHE A 82 -7.26 -4.68 21.07
C PHE A 82 -7.05 -5.32 19.69
N SER A 83 -7.48 -6.58 19.54
CA SER A 83 -7.49 -7.34 18.29
C SER A 83 -8.87 -7.96 18.05
N TRP A 84 -9.11 -8.51 16.85
CA TRP A 84 -10.38 -9.15 16.56
C TRP A 84 -10.63 -10.38 17.47
N LYS A 85 -11.89 -10.54 17.88
CA LYS A 85 -12.33 -11.63 18.73
C LYS A 85 -12.49 -12.94 17.96
N ALA A 86 -12.94 -12.88 16.71
CA ALA A 86 -13.20 -14.04 15.86
C ALA A 86 -12.82 -13.76 14.41
N ASN A 87 -12.68 -14.82 13.59
CA ASN A 87 -12.33 -14.69 12.18
C ASN A 87 -13.32 -13.82 11.36
N VAL A 88 -14.60 -13.81 11.73
CA VAL A 88 -15.59 -12.94 11.11
C VAL A 88 -15.28 -11.48 11.37
N ASP A 89 -14.83 -11.14 12.58
CA ASP A 89 -14.46 -9.77 12.95
C ASP A 89 -13.26 -9.26 12.13
N ASN A 90 -12.31 -10.15 11.79
CA ASN A 90 -11.20 -9.81 10.91
C ASN A 90 -11.68 -9.37 9.52
N LYS A 91 -12.70 -10.03 8.96
CA LYS A 91 -13.30 -9.62 7.67
C LYS A 91 -13.99 -8.25 7.77
N LEU A 92 -14.70 -8.00 8.87
CA LEU A 92 -15.36 -6.72 9.13
C LEU A 92 -14.33 -5.60 9.36
N GLU A 93 -13.20 -5.90 10.00
CA GLU A 93 -12.11 -4.96 10.22
C GLU A 93 -11.53 -4.41 8.90
N GLY A 94 -11.60 -5.17 7.82
CA GLY A 94 -11.17 -4.74 6.49
C GLY A 94 -11.85 -3.44 6.02
N ALA A 95 -13.10 -3.18 6.42
CA ALA A 95 -13.79 -1.93 6.11
C ALA A 95 -13.13 -0.74 6.83
N TYR A 96 -12.73 -0.90 8.10
CA TYR A 96 -12.04 0.14 8.87
C TYR A 96 -10.65 0.44 8.33
N LYS A 97 -9.90 -0.60 7.97
CA LYS A 97 -8.57 -0.46 7.33
C LYS A 97 -8.67 0.32 6.02
N ARG A 98 -9.64 -0.04 5.16
CA ARG A 98 -9.90 0.63 3.87
C ARG A 98 -10.30 2.09 4.04
N TYR A 99 -10.95 2.43 5.13
CA TYR A 99 -11.38 3.79 5.44
C TYR A 99 -10.25 4.61 6.07
N ALA A 100 -9.53 4.06 7.05
CA ALA A 100 -8.56 4.78 7.87
C ALA A 100 -7.18 4.96 7.21
N PHE A 101 -6.60 3.88 6.67
CA PHE A 101 -5.21 3.92 6.23
C PHE A 101 -4.99 4.81 5.01
N PRO A 102 -5.81 4.74 3.94
CA PRO A 102 -5.65 5.66 2.83
C PRO A 102 -5.87 7.12 3.21
N ALA A 103 -6.77 7.41 4.16
CA ALA A 103 -7.00 8.76 4.64
C ALA A 103 -5.78 9.34 5.37
N GLN A 104 -5.16 8.55 6.25
CA GLN A 104 -3.92 8.94 6.93
C GLN A 104 -2.78 9.15 5.93
N TRP A 105 -2.63 8.24 4.97
CA TRP A 105 -1.62 8.33 3.94
C TRP A 105 -1.77 9.62 3.10
N LEU A 106 -2.99 9.92 2.64
CA LEU A 106 -3.27 11.12 1.85
C LEU A 106 -2.97 12.42 2.60
N ARG A 107 -3.26 12.45 3.92
CA ARG A 107 -2.93 13.60 4.77
C ARG A 107 -1.43 13.89 4.78
N ASP A 108 -0.62 12.83 4.86
CA ASP A 108 0.82 12.96 5.04
C ASP A 108 1.57 13.11 3.72
N ALA A 109 0.96 12.70 2.60
CA ALA A 109 1.54 12.77 1.28
C ALA A 109 1.76 14.21 0.80
N LYS A 110 2.93 14.45 0.24
CA LYS A 110 3.34 15.74 -0.36
C LYS A 110 3.62 15.56 -1.85
N PRO A 111 3.68 16.67 -2.63
CA PRO A 111 4.18 16.61 -3.98
C PRO A 111 5.62 16.10 -4.02
N SER A 112 5.92 15.18 -4.95
CA SER A 112 7.25 14.61 -5.15
C SER A 112 8.02 15.36 -6.24
N GLN A 113 9.35 15.30 -6.19
CA GLN A 113 10.23 15.95 -7.19
C GLN A 113 10.59 14.98 -8.32
N ARG A 114 10.62 13.67 -8.04
CA ARG A 114 11.04 12.62 -8.98
C ARG A 114 10.14 11.40 -8.85
N SER A 115 10.06 10.62 -9.94
CA SER A 115 9.41 9.32 -9.93
C SER A 115 10.25 8.32 -10.72
N PHE A 116 10.45 7.14 -10.15
CA PHE A 116 11.05 5.98 -10.80
C PHE A 116 10.03 4.84 -10.96
N LEU A 117 8.75 5.17 -10.84
CA LEU A 117 7.63 4.22 -10.85
C LEU A 117 6.99 4.06 -12.25
N GLY A 118 7.59 4.64 -13.30
CA GLY A 118 7.03 4.64 -14.64
C GLY A 118 6.73 3.23 -15.19
N GLY A 119 7.56 2.23 -14.83
CA GLY A 119 7.37 0.83 -15.22
C GLY A 119 6.32 0.07 -14.40
N VAL A 120 5.90 0.58 -13.22
CA VAL A 120 4.91 -0.08 -12.36
C VAL A 120 3.58 -0.30 -13.07
N ARG A 121 3.22 0.65 -13.93
CA ARG A 121 1.91 0.63 -14.60
C ARG A 121 1.84 -0.24 -15.84
N THR A 122 2.94 -0.47 -16.51
CA THR A 122 2.88 -0.91 -17.90
C THR A 122 3.86 -2.01 -18.28
N ASP A 123 4.83 -2.32 -17.44
CA ASP A 123 5.89 -3.26 -17.79
C ASP A 123 5.56 -4.69 -17.32
N ALA A 124 5.66 -5.65 -18.25
CA ALA A 124 5.54 -7.07 -17.92
C ALA A 124 6.62 -7.56 -16.95
N ARG A 125 7.72 -6.79 -16.80
CA ARG A 125 8.81 -7.05 -15.86
C ARG A 125 8.52 -6.59 -14.44
N ILE A 126 7.30 -6.18 -14.14
CA ILE A 126 6.94 -5.77 -12.77
C ILE A 126 7.31 -6.82 -11.73
N VAL A 127 7.21 -8.10 -12.09
CA VAL A 127 7.59 -9.22 -11.23
C VAL A 127 9.10 -9.30 -10.95
N ASP A 128 9.93 -8.62 -11.74
CA ASP A 128 11.39 -8.59 -11.56
C ASP A 128 11.84 -7.61 -10.48
N TRP A 129 10.94 -6.77 -9.98
CA TRP A 129 11.26 -5.77 -8.97
C TRP A 129 10.20 -5.60 -7.89
N LEU A 130 9.02 -6.21 -8.00
CA LEU A 130 8.07 -6.30 -6.90
C LEU A 130 8.66 -7.17 -5.79
N PRO A 131 8.53 -6.76 -4.52
CA PRO A 131 8.92 -7.60 -3.39
C PRO A 131 8.13 -8.90 -3.38
N ALA A 132 8.82 -10.02 -3.16
CA ALA A 132 8.15 -11.32 -3.03
C ALA A 132 7.18 -11.36 -1.84
N SER A 133 7.40 -10.50 -0.83
CA SER A 133 6.51 -10.34 0.33
C SER A 133 5.08 -9.86 -0.01
N PHE A 134 4.83 -9.42 -1.25
CA PHE A 134 3.47 -9.14 -1.73
C PHE A 134 2.73 -10.42 -2.12
N GLY A 135 3.46 -11.52 -2.33
CA GLY A 135 2.89 -12.84 -2.55
C GLY A 135 2.48 -13.51 -1.24
N PHE A 136 1.78 -14.62 -1.38
CA PHE A 136 1.33 -15.42 -0.25
C PHE A 136 2.22 -16.65 -0.04
N SER A 137 2.55 -16.92 1.21
CA SER A 137 3.19 -18.17 1.62
C SER A 137 2.12 -19.17 2.03
N TYR A 138 1.92 -20.23 1.25
CA TYR A 138 0.85 -21.22 1.48
C TYR A 138 1.18 -22.24 2.54
N ASP A 139 2.47 -22.43 2.82
CA ASP A 139 2.97 -23.48 3.68
C ASP A 139 4.20 -23.03 4.48
N ALA A 140 4.57 -23.87 5.44
CA ALA A 140 5.72 -23.62 6.30
C ALA A 140 7.05 -23.60 5.51
N GLU A 141 7.16 -24.34 4.41
CA GLU A 141 8.36 -24.40 3.58
C GLU A 141 8.58 -23.09 2.85
N SER A 142 7.52 -22.54 2.25
CA SER A 142 7.55 -21.20 1.61
C SER A 142 7.89 -20.12 2.63
N ALA A 143 7.30 -20.17 3.83
CA ALA A 143 7.60 -19.22 4.90
C ALA A 143 9.07 -19.30 5.34
N GLU A 144 9.62 -20.51 5.50
CA GLU A 144 11.02 -20.72 5.84
C GLU A 144 11.96 -20.25 4.72
N ALA A 145 11.59 -20.44 3.44
CA ALA A 145 12.34 -19.95 2.30
C ALA A 145 12.40 -18.42 2.26
N PHE A 146 11.31 -17.73 2.63
CA PHE A 146 11.29 -16.28 2.80
C PHE A 146 12.22 -15.83 3.93
N GLU A 147 12.16 -16.46 5.08
CA GLU A 147 13.01 -16.11 6.23
C GLU A 147 14.49 -16.31 5.93
N LYS A 148 14.88 -17.38 5.25
CA LYS A 148 16.27 -17.62 4.81
C LYS A 148 16.82 -16.53 3.90
N LYS A 149 15.95 -15.88 3.10
CA LYS A 149 16.32 -14.81 2.16
C LYS A 149 16.15 -13.40 2.73
N ARG A 150 15.84 -13.26 4.01
CA ARG A 150 15.49 -11.98 4.65
C ARG A 150 16.55 -10.89 4.53
N HIS A 151 17.84 -11.25 4.46
CA HIS A 151 18.95 -10.29 4.32
C HIS A 151 19.11 -9.74 2.89
N HIS A 152 18.54 -10.44 1.90
CA HIS A 152 18.42 -10.00 0.50
C HIS A 152 16.98 -10.28 0.09
N PRO A 153 16.05 -9.36 0.37
CA PRO A 153 14.64 -9.61 0.12
C PRO A 153 14.44 -9.97 -1.36
N PRO A 154 13.92 -11.18 -1.63
CA PRO A 154 13.75 -11.66 -3.00
C PRO A 154 12.72 -10.78 -3.72
N VAL A 155 12.89 -10.63 -5.02
CA VAL A 155 11.82 -10.11 -5.86
C VAL A 155 10.80 -11.22 -6.14
N TRP A 156 9.62 -10.84 -6.62
CA TRP A 156 8.52 -11.77 -6.87
C TRP A 156 8.95 -12.97 -7.72
N ARG A 157 9.67 -12.75 -8.82
CA ARG A 157 10.13 -13.80 -9.72
C ARG A 157 11.04 -14.83 -9.06
N ASP A 158 11.81 -14.45 -8.04
CA ASP A 158 12.71 -15.38 -7.33
C ASP A 158 11.95 -16.44 -6.53
N MET A 159 10.73 -16.11 -6.09
CA MET A 159 9.88 -16.98 -5.29
C MET A 159 8.78 -17.63 -6.13
N PHE A 160 8.31 -16.95 -7.14
CA PHE A 160 7.18 -17.36 -8.00
C PHE A 160 7.59 -17.28 -9.48
N PRO A 161 8.53 -18.12 -9.95
CA PRO A 161 9.09 -18.02 -11.31
C PRO A 161 8.07 -18.30 -12.41
N ALA A 162 7.04 -19.08 -12.12
CA ALA A 162 5.98 -19.45 -13.08
C ALA A 162 4.76 -18.51 -13.03
N THR A 163 4.90 -17.34 -12.36
CA THR A 163 3.79 -16.38 -12.26
C THR A 163 3.29 -15.93 -13.62
N LEU A 164 1.98 -15.98 -13.78
CA LEU A 164 1.27 -15.44 -14.92
C LEU A 164 0.63 -14.10 -14.54
N MET A 165 0.71 -13.13 -15.44
CA MET A 165 -0.08 -11.92 -15.32
C MET A 165 -1.49 -12.22 -15.85
N ALA A 166 -2.42 -12.52 -14.93
CA ALA A 166 -3.77 -12.94 -15.27
C ALA A 166 -4.61 -11.79 -15.82
N ASP A 167 -4.45 -10.59 -15.29
CA ASP A 167 -5.13 -9.37 -15.76
C ASP A 167 -4.28 -8.13 -15.49
N ARG A 168 -4.41 -7.14 -16.37
CA ARG A 168 -3.72 -5.87 -16.28
C ARG A 168 -4.63 -4.73 -16.69
N GLN A 169 -5.01 -3.95 -15.72
CA GLN A 169 -5.70 -2.68 -15.90
C GLN A 169 -4.76 -1.54 -15.54
N ARG A 170 -5.16 -0.30 -15.85
CA ARG A 170 -4.30 0.88 -15.70
C ARG A 170 -3.59 0.99 -14.34
N ASP A 171 -4.29 0.76 -13.24
CA ASP A 171 -3.78 0.91 -11.88
C ASP A 171 -4.00 -0.38 -11.06
N ARG A 172 -4.20 -1.52 -11.72
CA ARG A 172 -4.45 -2.81 -11.10
C ARG A 172 -3.71 -3.91 -11.84
N ILE A 173 -3.10 -4.81 -11.09
CA ILE A 173 -2.35 -5.96 -11.60
C ILE A 173 -2.84 -7.19 -10.85
N THR A 174 -3.15 -8.24 -11.59
CA THR A 174 -3.48 -9.54 -11.02
C THR A 174 -2.38 -10.52 -11.39
N LEU A 175 -1.75 -11.10 -10.39
CA LEU A 175 -0.69 -12.10 -10.52
C LEU A 175 -1.21 -13.45 -10.04
N ASP A 176 -1.08 -14.47 -10.87
CA ASP A 176 -1.39 -15.85 -10.53
C ASP A 176 -0.07 -16.60 -10.33
N ASP A 177 0.16 -17.15 -9.16
CA ASP A 177 1.42 -17.83 -8.83
C ASP A 177 1.50 -19.26 -9.36
N THR A 178 0.47 -19.73 -10.05
CA THR A 178 0.34 -21.09 -10.61
C THR A 178 0.33 -22.23 -9.57
N HIS A 179 0.42 -21.90 -8.29
CA HIS A 179 0.37 -22.85 -7.16
C HIS A 179 -0.96 -22.77 -6.38
N GLY A 180 -1.94 -22.08 -6.94
CA GLY A 180 -3.27 -21.93 -6.34
C GLY A 180 -3.43 -20.64 -5.55
N GLY A 181 -2.57 -19.65 -5.77
CA GLY A 181 -2.68 -18.31 -5.21
C GLY A 181 -2.81 -17.23 -6.25
N GLN A 182 -3.62 -16.26 -5.92
CA GLN A 182 -3.75 -15.05 -6.71
C GLN A 182 -3.52 -13.83 -5.85
N THR A 183 -2.69 -12.92 -6.34
CA THR A 183 -2.43 -11.63 -5.70
C THR A 183 -2.88 -10.51 -6.62
N VAL A 184 -3.74 -9.66 -6.09
CA VAL A 184 -4.22 -8.45 -6.76
C VAL A 184 -3.57 -7.24 -6.12
N ILE A 185 -2.84 -6.47 -6.89
CA ILE A 185 -2.22 -5.22 -6.45
C ILE A 185 -2.98 -4.07 -7.12
N THR A 186 -3.65 -3.26 -6.32
CA THR A 186 -4.38 -2.08 -6.76
C THR A 186 -3.66 -0.83 -6.28
N LEU A 187 -3.16 -0.02 -7.20
CA LEU A 187 -2.49 1.23 -6.88
C LEU A 187 -3.55 2.29 -6.56
N LEU A 188 -3.47 2.91 -5.40
CA LEU A 188 -4.51 3.80 -4.88
C LEU A 188 -4.14 5.27 -4.99
N ALA A 189 -2.90 5.62 -4.61
CA ALA A 189 -2.45 7.00 -4.63
C ALA A 189 -0.93 7.10 -4.81
N TYR A 190 -0.47 8.29 -5.23
CA TYR A 190 0.94 8.62 -5.47
C TYR A 190 1.27 9.96 -4.81
N GLY A 191 2.40 10.03 -4.12
CA GLY A 191 2.91 11.22 -3.44
C GLY A 191 4.21 10.90 -2.73
N ASP A 192 4.83 11.88 -2.10
CA ASP A 192 6.00 11.70 -1.25
C ASP A 192 5.54 11.72 0.21
N VAL A 193 5.55 10.57 0.86
CA VAL A 193 5.03 10.43 2.22
C VAL A 193 6.14 10.41 3.28
N ASN A 194 7.38 10.16 2.87
CA ASN A 194 8.57 10.15 3.75
C ASN A 194 9.44 11.41 3.62
N ALA A 195 9.05 12.36 2.76
CA ALA A 195 9.72 13.63 2.51
C ALA A 195 11.15 13.52 1.94
N ASP A 196 11.44 12.45 1.17
CA ASP A 196 12.71 12.27 0.48
C ASP A 196 12.74 12.85 -0.95
N GLY A 197 11.63 13.42 -1.41
CA GLY A 197 11.46 14.00 -2.74
C GLY A 197 11.17 12.97 -3.83
N ILE A 198 11.11 11.68 -3.51
CA ILE A 198 10.82 10.61 -4.46
C ILE A 198 9.33 10.21 -4.33
N GLN A 199 8.73 9.87 -5.45
CA GLN A 199 7.33 9.46 -5.46
C GLN A 199 7.17 8.06 -4.86
N ASP A 200 6.32 7.98 -3.84
CA ASP A 200 5.84 6.76 -3.22
C ASP A 200 4.47 6.37 -3.77
N VAL A 201 4.08 5.13 -3.55
CA VAL A 201 2.77 4.61 -3.91
C VAL A 201 2.10 3.99 -2.68
N LEU A 202 0.83 4.33 -2.49
CA LEU A 202 -0.07 3.54 -1.67
C LEU A 202 -0.74 2.50 -2.56
N ALA A 203 -0.68 1.24 -2.15
CA ALA A 203 -1.36 0.14 -2.81
C ALA A 203 -2.19 -0.69 -1.82
N GLU A 204 -3.30 -1.23 -2.32
CA GLU A 204 -4.00 -2.35 -1.70
C GLU A 204 -3.45 -3.63 -2.32
N VAL A 205 -3.02 -4.57 -1.48
CA VAL A 205 -2.56 -5.90 -1.87
C VAL A 205 -3.53 -6.91 -1.29
N ALA A 206 -4.34 -7.50 -2.16
CA ALA A 206 -5.29 -8.54 -1.81
C ALA A 206 -4.76 -9.89 -2.31
N THR A 207 -4.65 -10.86 -1.40
CA THR A 207 -4.18 -12.21 -1.72
C THR A 207 -5.26 -13.21 -1.37
N HIS A 208 -5.52 -14.16 -2.24
CA HIS A 208 -6.51 -15.21 -2.00
C HIS A 208 -6.07 -16.54 -2.61
N ALA A 209 -6.48 -17.63 -1.98
CA ALA A 209 -6.32 -18.97 -2.52
C ALA A 209 -7.40 -19.24 -3.57
N THR A 210 -7.01 -19.73 -4.74
CA THR A 210 -7.95 -20.02 -5.86
C THR A 210 -8.84 -21.24 -5.62
N GLY A 211 -8.51 -22.07 -4.65
CA GLY A 211 -9.29 -23.26 -4.25
C GLY A 211 -9.77 -23.26 -2.80
N GLY A 212 -9.75 -22.10 -2.11
CA GLY A 212 -10.03 -22.03 -0.69
C GLY A 212 -10.79 -20.77 -0.27
N THR A 213 -11.03 -20.65 1.06
CA THR A 213 -11.70 -19.48 1.66
C THR A 213 -10.72 -18.46 2.21
N PHE A 214 -9.41 -18.70 2.10
CA PHE A 214 -8.40 -17.79 2.60
C PHE A 214 -8.32 -16.54 1.73
N SER A 215 -8.38 -15.39 2.38
CA SER A 215 -8.18 -14.09 1.74
C SER A 215 -7.60 -13.12 2.77
N THR A 216 -6.61 -12.33 2.35
CA THR A 216 -6.08 -11.23 3.13
C THR A 216 -6.06 -9.95 2.31
N VAL A 217 -6.14 -8.81 3.00
CA VAL A 217 -5.98 -7.49 2.41
C VAL A 217 -5.03 -6.70 3.29
N SER A 218 -3.98 -6.17 2.68
CA SER A 218 -3.01 -5.30 3.31
C SER A 218 -2.90 -3.98 2.53
N TYR A 219 -2.61 -2.90 3.24
CA TYR A 219 -2.26 -1.62 2.62
C TYR A 219 -0.76 -1.45 2.71
N VAL A 220 -0.12 -1.20 1.58
CA VAL A 220 1.33 -1.15 1.48
C VAL A 220 1.75 0.18 0.89
N THR A 221 2.72 0.81 1.52
CA THR A 221 3.43 1.94 0.92
C THR A 221 4.78 1.47 0.42
N PHE A 222 5.07 1.75 -0.83
CA PHE A 222 6.35 1.41 -1.42
C PHE A 222 6.90 2.54 -2.29
N THR A 223 8.23 2.55 -2.45
CA THR A 223 8.97 3.47 -3.28
C THR A 223 9.92 2.73 -4.21
N ARG A 224 10.44 3.43 -5.21
CA ARG A 224 11.54 2.97 -6.06
C ARG A 224 12.55 4.09 -6.21
N LYS A 225 13.74 3.91 -5.65
CA LYS A 225 14.76 4.98 -5.54
C LYS A 225 15.58 5.21 -6.81
N SER A 226 15.54 4.27 -7.77
CA SER A 226 16.15 4.42 -9.09
C SER A 226 15.59 3.35 -10.04
N GLU A 227 15.77 3.54 -11.34
CA GLU A 227 15.33 2.56 -12.37
C GLU A 227 16.05 1.20 -12.25
N ALA A 228 17.26 1.18 -11.70
CA ALA A 228 18.07 -0.02 -11.51
C ALA A 228 17.74 -0.80 -10.22
N LYS A 229 16.93 -0.23 -9.31
CA LYS A 229 16.61 -0.86 -8.03
C LYS A 229 15.22 -1.48 -8.02
N SER A 230 15.07 -2.52 -7.18
CA SER A 230 13.77 -3.07 -6.81
C SER A 230 12.94 -2.05 -6.05
N VAL A 231 11.67 -2.32 -5.92
CA VAL A 231 10.78 -1.60 -5.04
C VAL A 231 11.17 -1.85 -3.58
N GLU A 232 11.17 -0.81 -2.78
CA GLU A 232 11.39 -0.84 -1.34
C GLU A 232 10.04 -0.62 -0.65
N VAL A 233 9.68 -1.53 0.24
CA VAL A 233 8.48 -1.38 1.08
C VAL A 233 8.81 -0.45 2.24
N LEU A 234 8.07 0.64 2.36
CA LEU A 234 8.23 1.61 3.44
C LEU A 234 7.38 1.23 4.65
N TRP A 235 6.11 0.89 4.43
CA TRP A 235 5.16 0.49 5.48
C TRP A 235 4.19 -0.57 4.97
N VAL A 236 3.79 -1.44 5.89
CA VAL A 236 2.69 -2.39 5.71
C VAL A 236 1.68 -2.17 6.84
N TRP A 237 0.43 -1.91 6.48
CA TRP A 237 -0.68 -1.86 7.41
C TRP A 237 -1.54 -3.11 7.24
N ASN A 238 -1.50 -4.00 8.23
CA ASN A 238 -2.20 -5.29 8.27
C ASN A 238 -3.43 -5.23 9.19
#